data_cd440651ba562e9ea708589408f61904
#
_entry.id   cd440651ba562e9ea708589408f61904
#
_cell.length_a   1.000
_cell.length_b   1.000
_cell.length_c   1.000
_cell.angle_alpha   90.00
_cell.angle_beta   90.00
_cell.angle_gamma   90.00
#
_symmetry.space_group_name_H-M   'P 1'
#
loop_
_entity.id
_entity.type
_entity.pdbx_description
1 polymer ?
#
loop_
_entity_poly.entity_id
_entity_poly.type
_entity_poly.pdbx_seq_one_letter_code
_entity_poly.pdbx_strand_id
1 'polypeptide(L)'
;MKRPLVYLLGAICLVAVLVPAIALIQGGNSLSGIGPGKTHAITRGDLVVTVTVQGTLESSRNTEIKCNIRGGYGGRGGASTVTWVIPSGTVVQAGDELVRLDTKILEETVSLGKTDVHIATAALARAEVDLATAQVAIDGYLEGRYRSQMKALERQLVTGKANLRTAKKMIETSELLFKRGFVSELEVKGNGFTLTQAELELRVTETQMDVLRRLTRAMQLETLNGQLNATKERLEGRKA
;
A
#
# COMPACT_ATOMS: atom_id res chain seq x y z
N MET A 1 26.77 -48.49 47.41
CA MET A 1 25.72 -48.31 48.41
C MET A 1 24.35 -48.11 47.75
N LYS A 2 23.78 -49.15 47.13
CA LYS A 2 22.46 -49.03 46.43
C LYS A 2 21.54 -50.26 46.62
N ARG A 3 21.71 -50.97 47.76
CA ARG A 3 20.93 -52.20 47.99
C ARG A 3 19.71 -52.09 48.93
N PRO A 4 19.48 -51.06 49.76
CA PRO A 4 18.30 -51.03 50.60
C PRO A 4 17.01 -50.53 49.83
N LEU A 5 17.13 -49.79 48.74
CA LEU A 5 15.96 -49.21 48.04
C LEU A 5 15.16 -50.29 47.33
N VAL A 6 15.81 -51.32 46.77
CA VAL A 6 15.17 -52.42 46.07
C VAL A 6 14.31 -53.30 46.94
N TYR A 7 14.80 -53.53 48.24
CA TYR A 7 14.01 -54.29 49.19
C TYR A 7 12.79 -53.53 49.70
N LEU A 8 12.86 -52.21 49.76
CA LEU A 8 11.76 -51.34 50.19
C LEU A 8 10.64 -51.31 49.12
N LEU A 9 10.98 -51.30 47.88
CA LEU A 9 10.04 -51.41 46.75
C LEU A 9 9.40 -52.77 46.66
N GLY A 10 10.18 -53.86 46.95
CA GLY A 10 9.66 -55.20 46.96
C GLY A 10 8.66 -55.45 48.13
N ALA A 11 8.90 -54.85 49.26
CA ALA A 11 8.00 -54.97 50.43
C ALA A 11 6.66 -54.24 50.19
N ILE A 12 6.66 -53.10 49.51
CA ILE A 12 5.45 -52.36 49.22
C ILE A 12 4.58 -53.12 48.18
N CYS A 13 5.18 -53.74 47.17
CA CYS A 13 4.46 -54.59 46.23
C CYS A 13 3.85 -55.81 46.89
N LEU A 14 4.53 -56.41 47.84
CA LEU A 14 4.03 -57.61 48.52
C LEU A 14 2.83 -57.29 49.42
N VAL A 15 2.83 -56.13 50.07
CA VAL A 15 1.70 -55.68 50.91
C VAL A 15 0.52 -55.30 49.99
N ALA A 16 0.74 -54.70 48.89
CA ALA A 16 -0.32 -54.32 47.91
C ALA A 16 -1.07 -55.52 47.29
N VAL A 17 -0.46 -56.66 47.20
CA VAL A 17 -1.10 -57.87 46.70
C VAL A 17 -1.75 -58.71 47.83
N LEU A 18 -1.22 -58.69 48.99
CA LEU A 18 -1.71 -59.49 50.19
C LEU A 18 -3.04 -58.86 50.75
N VAL A 19 -3.19 -57.55 50.74
CA VAL A 19 -4.36 -56.93 51.38
C VAL A 19 -5.67 -57.23 50.60
N PRO A 20 -5.76 -57.22 49.29
CA PRO A 20 -6.98 -57.62 48.57
C PRO A 20 -7.28 -59.10 48.60
N ALA A 21 -6.22 -59.93 48.76
CA ALA A 21 -6.42 -61.37 48.83
C ALA A 21 -7.09 -61.79 50.16
N ILE A 22 -6.81 -61.10 51.25
CA ILE A 22 -7.44 -61.37 52.56
C ILE A 22 -8.89 -60.92 52.60
N ALA A 23 -9.24 -59.83 51.87
CA ALA A 23 -10.59 -59.31 51.76
C ALA A 23 -11.55 -60.24 51.03
N LEU A 24 -11.05 -61.06 50.12
CA LEU A 24 -11.81 -62.04 49.37
C LEU A 24 -12.15 -63.33 50.18
N ILE A 25 -11.40 -63.62 51.21
CA ILE A 25 -11.62 -64.85 52.02
C ILE A 25 -12.65 -64.64 53.15
N GLN A 26 -12.94 -63.38 53.53
CA GLN A 26 -13.89 -63.06 54.62
C GLN A 26 -15.34 -62.79 54.16
N GLY A 27 -15.65 -62.92 52.88
CA GLY A 27 -16.97 -62.84 52.31
C GLY A 27 -17.73 -64.14 52.49
N GLY A 28 -17.87 -64.61 53.70
CA GLY A 28 -18.60 -65.82 53.96
C GLY A 28 -20.11 -65.64 53.92
N ASN A 29 -20.73 -66.51 53.16
CA ASN A 29 -22.15 -66.77 53.06
C ASN A 29 -22.90 -66.69 54.40
N SER A 30 -23.91 -65.83 54.44
CA SER A 30 -25.01 -66.05 55.38
C SER A 30 -26.27 -66.41 54.55
N LEU A 31 -26.45 -67.69 54.32
CA LEU A 31 -27.77 -68.24 54.00
C LEU A 31 -28.59 -68.20 55.28
N SER A 32 -29.46 -67.21 55.40
CA SER A 32 -30.46 -67.15 56.48
C SER A 32 -31.80 -67.59 55.99
N GLY A 33 -32.22 -68.69 56.48
CA GLY A 33 -33.43 -69.18 57.06
C GLY A 33 -34.73 -68.73 56.41
N ILE A 34 -35.42 -69.66 55.72
CA ILE A 34 -36.82 -69.63 55.45
C ILE A 34 -37.61 -69.63 56.76
N GLY A 35 -38.03 -68.47 57.23
CA GLY A 35 -38.97 -68.32 58.30
C GLY A 35 -40.42 -68.57 57.86
N PRO A 36 -41.35 -68.92 58.76
CA PRO A 36 -42.74 -69.22 58.41
C PRO A 36 -43.41 -68.04 57.69
N GLY A 37 -44.00 -68.26 56.54
CA GLY A 37 -44.56 -67.26 55.68
C GLY A 37 -45.64 -66.39 56.39
N LYS A 38 -45.34 -65.06 56.34
CA LYS A 38 -46.33 -64.07 56.72
C LYS A 38 -47.45 -64.06 55.63
N THR A 39 -48.61 -64.54 55.94
CA THR A 39 -49.79 -64.44 55.08
C THR A 39 -50.32 -63.03 55.18
N HIS A 40 -50.40 -62.31 54.08
CA HIS A 40 -51.10 -61.03 53.97
C HIS A 40 -52.45 -61.23 53.38
N ALA A 41 -53.51 -60.66 53.99
CA ALA A 41 -54.86 -60.62 53.45
C ALA A 41 -54.82 -59.78 52.14
N ILE A 42 -55.35 -60.32 51.05
CA ILE A 42 -55.54 -59.68 49.79
C ILE A 42 -56.73 -58.74 49.89
N THR A 43 -56.53 -57.45 49.94
CA THR A 43 -57.54 -56.43 49.80
C THR A 43 -57.57 -55.93 48.35
N ARG A 44 -58.80 -55.90 47.76
CA ARG A 44 -59.01 -55.24 46.48
C ARG A 44 -58.92 -53.74 46.68
N GLY A 45 -58.01 -53.08 46.01
CA GLY A 45 -57.88 -51.64 45.93
C GLY A 45 -57.43 -51.23 44.52
N ASP A 46 -57.74 -49.99 44.16
CA ASP A 46 -57.26 -49.44 42.90
C ASP A 46 -55.76 -49.33 42.89
N LEU A 47 -55.12 -49.97 41.93
CA LEU A 47 -53.70 -49.89 41.72
C LEU A 47 -53.44 -48.67 40.83
N VAL A 48 -52.92 -47.60 41.43
CA VAL A 48 -52.44 -46.46 40.65
C VAL A 48 -51.02 -46.75 40.23
N VAL A 49 -50.83 -47.08 38.97
CA VAL A 49 -49.47 -47.26 38.37
C VAL A 49 -48.98 -45.88 37.96
N THR A 50 -48.08 -45.34 38.74
CA THR A 50 -47.42 -44.05 38.38
C THR A 50 -46.12 -44.40 37.65
N VAL A 51 -46.05 -44.02 36.40
CA VAL A 51 -44.79 -44.11 35.62
C VAL A 51 -44.10 -42.75 35.70
N THR A 52 -43.04 -42.68 36.45
CA THR A 52 -42.20 -41.49 36.52
C THR A 52 -41.19 -41.58 35.36
N VAL A 53 -41.35 -40.71 34.38
CA VAL A 53 -40.42 -40.61 33.25
C VAL A 53 -39.63 -39.31 33.42
N GLN A 54 -38.31 -39.45 33.41
CA GLN A 54 -37.42 -38.28 33.31
C GLN A 54 -37.31 -37.90 31.87
N GLY A 55 -37.59 -36.63 31.53
CA GLY A 55 -37.41 -36.04 30.23
C GLY A 55 -36.86 -34.64 30.33
N THR A 56 -36.15 -34.23 29.35
CA THR A 56 -35.70 -32.84 29.17
C THR A 56 -36.73 -32.11 28.33
N LEU A 57 -37.10 -30.90 28.77
CA LEU A 57 -37.95 -30.01 28.00
C LEU A 57 -37.07 -29.30 26.95
N GLU A 58 -37.39 -29.48 25.70
CA GLU A 58 -36.75 -28.74 24.61
C GLU A 58 -37.77 -27.77 23.98
N SER A 59 -37.26 -26.63 23.49
CA SER A 59 -38.08 -25.67 22.78
C SER A 59 -38.54 -26.25 21.44
N SER A 60 -39.86 -26.13 21.15
CA SER A 60 -40.42 -26.59 19.87
C SER A 60 -39.99 -25.73 18.65
N ARG A 61 -39.47 -24.54 18.88
CA ARG A 61 -38.97 -23.61 17.86
C ARG A 61 -37.67 -23.00 18.35
N ASN A 62 -36.54 -23.44 17.79
CA ASN A 62 -35.23 -22.84 18.02
C ASN A 62 -34.84 -22.10 16.75
N THR A 63 -34.46 -20.81 16.88
CA THR A 63 -33.85 -20.03 15.82
C THR A 63 -32.39 -19.86 16.17
N GLU A 64 -31.52 -20.43 15.35
CA GLU A 64 -30.07 -20.32 15.52
C GLU A 64 -29.62 -18.99 14.91
N ILE A 65 -28.98 -18.15 15.70
CA ILE A 65 -28.37 -16.89 15.25
C ILE A 65 -26.87 -17.12 15.05
N LYS A 66 -26.44 -17.05 13.77
CA LYS A 66 -25.03 -17.25 13.40
C LYS A 66 -24.34 -15.90 13.16
N CYS A 67 -23.17 -15.76 13.76
CA CYS A 67 -22.31 -14.63 13.47
C CYS A 67 -21.67 -14.82 12.07
N ASN A 68 -22.03 -13.94 11.13
CA ASN A 68 -21.48 -13.95 9.76
C ASN A 68 -20.30 -12.99 9.59
N ILE A 69 -19.78 -12.40 10.67
CA ILE A 69 -18.62 -11.53 10.59
C ILE A 69 -17.41 -12.39 10.27
N ARG A 70 -16.89 -12.27 9.06
CA ARG A 70 -15.63 -12.87 8.65
C ARG A 70 -14.51 -12.09 9.30
N GLY A 71 -13.67 -12.76 10.08
CA GLY A 71 -12.48 -12.16 10.69
C GLY A 71 -11.61 -11.47 9.64
N GLY A 72 -11.01 -10.36 10.04
CA GLY A 72 -10.41 -9.32 9.22
C GLY A 72 -9.52 -9.77 8.07
N TYR A 73 -9.43 -8.88 7.12
CA TYR A 73 -8.54 -8.89 5.98
C TYR A 73 -7.10 -9.21 6.41
N GLY A 74 -6.52 -10.30 5.84
CA GLY A 74 -5.10 -10.63 6.06
C GLY A 74 -4.80 -11.91 6.83
N GLY A 75 -5.75 -12.86 6.96
CA GLY A 75 -5.45 -14.20 7.51
C GLY A 75 -5.17 -14.25 9.03
N ARG A 76 -5.22 -13.15 9.73
CA ARG A 76 -5.32 -13.07 11.18
C ARG A 76 -6.79 -13.05 11.54
N GLY A 77 -7.44 -14.22 11.51
CA GLY A 77 -8.78 -14.42 12.00
C GLY A 77 -8.86 -14.07 13.47
N GLY A 78 -9.08 -12.81 13.78
CA GLY A 78 -9.46 -12.39 15.11
C GLY A 78 -10.89 -12.88 15.32
N ALA A 79 -11.09 -13.81 16.25
CA ALA A 79 -12.41 -14.13 16.75
C ALA A 79 -13.02 -12.84 17.29
N SER A 80 -14.21 -12.47 16.80
CA SER A 80 -14.97 -11.36 17.38
C SER A 80 -15.25 -11.67 18.84
N THR A 81 -14.75 -10.83 19.75
CA THR A 81 -15.01 -10.97 21.17
C THR A 81 -16.42 -10.46 21.45
N VAL A 82 -17.21 -11.27 22.15
CA VAL A 82 -18.53 -10.87 22.61
C VAL A 82 -18.36 -9.98 23.83
N THR A 83 -18.84 -8.75 23.75
CA THR A 83 -18.74 -7.77 24.84
C THR A 83 -19.95 -7.82 25.77
N TRP A 84 -21.12 -8.16 25.19
CA TRP A 84 -22.34 -8.25 25.93
C TRP A 84 -23.30 -9.23 25.26
N VAL A 85 -24.06 -9.95 26.08
CA VAL A 85 -25.12 -10.89 25.68
C VAL A 85 -26.34 -10.62 26.55
N ILE A 86 -27.52 -10.67 25.98
CA ILE A 86 -28.76 -10.53 26.72
C ILE A 86 -28.90 -11.65 27.76
N PRO A 87 -29.37 -11.36 28.99
CA PRO A 87 -29.57 -12.39 30.00
C PRO A 87 -30.53 -13.48 29.54
N SER A 88 -30.18 -14.74 29.89
CA SER A 88 -31.06 -15.89 29.59
C SER A 88 -32.43 -15.74 30.22
N GLY A 89 -33.49 -16.10 29.50
CA GLY A 89 -34.88 -16.00 29.95
C GLY A 89 -35.54 -14.63 29.69
N THR A 90 -34.86 -13.68 29.06
CA THR A 90 -35.44 -12.37 28.68
C THR A 90 -36.37 -12.52 27.49
N VAL A 91 -37.57 -11.91 27.55
CA VAL A 91 -38.48 -11.85 26.42
C VAL A 91 -37.99 -10.77 25.48
N VAL A 92 -37.82 -11.11 24.19
CA VAL A 92 -37.27 -10.22 23.15
C VAL A 92 -38.29 -9.97 22.06
N GLN A 93 -38.22 -8.79 21.45
CA GLN A 93 -39.00 -8.39 20.29
C GLN A 93 -38.11 -8.23 19.05
N ALA A 94 -38.72 -8.17 17.89
CA ALA A 94 -37.98 -7.92 16.65
C ALA A 94 -37.34 -6.52 16.70
N GLY A 95 -35.99 -6.47 16.60
CA GLY A 95 -35.22 -5.24 16.68
C GLY A 95 -34.39 -5.09 17.97
N ASP A 96 -34.65 -5.94 18.99
CA ASP A 96 -33.85 -5.90 20.23
C ASP A 96 -32.42 -6.38 20.02
N GLU A 97 -31.48 -5.73 20.69
CA GLU A 97 -30.08 -6.12 20.67
C GLU A 97 -29.88 -7.37 21.54
N LEU A 98 -29.42 -8.45 20.90
CA LEU A 98 -29.21 -9.73 21.58
C LEU A 98 -27.75 -9.94 21.99
N VAL A 99 -26.84 -9.48 21.15
CA VAL A 99 -25.39 -9.67 21.32
C VAL A 99 -24.66 -8.42 20.83
N ARG A 100 -23.69 -7.95 21.61
CA ARG A 100 -22.77 -6.88 21.22
C ARG A 100 -21.36 -7.46 21.09
N LEU A 101 -20.77 -7.22 19.93
CA LEU A 101 -19.42 -7.64 19.62
C LEU A 101 -18.44 -6.47 19.81
N ASP A 102 -17.17 -6.79 20.09
CA ASP A 102 -16.11 -5.78 20.11
C ASP A 102 -15.83 -5.29 18.69
N THR A 103 -16.05 -4.01 18.44
CA THR A 103 -15.88 -3.36 17.13
C THR A 103 -14.51 -2.70 16.96
N LYS A 104 -13.68 -2.62 18.02
CA LYS A 104 -12.40 -1.88 18.01
C LYS A 104 -11.50 -2.26 16.85
N ILE A 105 -11.30 -3.57 16.63
CA ILE A 105 -10.43 -4.06 15.54
C ILE A 105 -11.02 -3.68 14.16
N LEU A 106 -12.33 -3.71 14.02
CA LEU A 106 -13.01 -3.32 12.78
C LEU A 106 -12.91 -1.81 12.53
N GLU A 107 -13.11 -1.02 13.58
CA GLU A 107 -12.98 0.44 13.53
C GLU A 107 -11.53 0.86 13.19
N GLU A 108 -10.55 0.20 13.78
CA GLU A 108 -9.13 0.40 13.45
C GLU A 108 -8.84 0.02 11.99
N THR A 109 -9.36 -1.12 11.53
CA THR A 109 -9.20 -1.56 10.14
C THR A 109 -9.84 -0.57 9.16
N VAL A 110 -11.04 -0.07 9.48
CA VAL A 110 -11.73 0.95 8.68
C VAL A 110 -10.94 2.27 8.68
N SER A 111 -10.38 2.66 9.84
CA SER A 111 -9.56 3.87 9.96
C SER A 111 -8.28 3.76 9.11
N LEU A 112 -7.60 2.61 9.18
CA LEU A 112 -6.43 2.33 8.32
C LEU A 112 -6.81 2.36 6.84
N GLY A 113 -7.90 1.69 6.47
CA GLY A 113 -8.39 1.71 5.08
C GLY A 113 -8.74 3.12 4.57
N LYS A 114 -9.33 3.97 5.42
CA LYS A 114 -9.56 5.39 5.09
C LYS A 114 -8.24 6.15 4.87
N THR A 115 -7.26 5.89 5.72
CA THR A 115 -5.93 6.49 5.58
C THR A 115 -5.27 6.07 4.26
N ASP A 116 -5.35 4.79 3.91
CA ASP A 116 -4.82 4.27 2.64
C ASP A 116 -5.50 4.92 1.43
N VAL A 117 -6.82 5.09 1.48
CA VAL A 117 -7.58 5.81 0.43
C VAL A 117 -7.12 7.27 0.33
N HIS A 118 -6.91 7.96 1.45
CA HIS A 118 -6.40 9.34 1.43
C HIS A 118 -4.99 9.43 0.84
N ILE A 119 -4.10 8.49 1.19
CA ILE A 119 -2.74 8.41 0.64
C ILE A 119 -2.80 8.15 -0.87
N ALA A 120 -3.62 7.19 -1.32
CA ALA A 120 -3.79 6.87 -2.73
C ALA A 120 -4.36 8.07 -3.52
N THR A 121 -5.37 8.75 -2.97
CA THR A 121 -5.97 9.94 -3.59
C THR A 121 -4.97 11.09 -3.69
N ALA A 122 -4.18 11.33 -2.64
CA ALA A 122 -3.12 12.34 -2.67
C ALA A 122 -2.02 11.99 -3.69
N ALA A 123 -1.68 10.71 -3.82
CA ALA A 123 -0.71 10.24 -4.80
C ALA A 123 -1.21 10.39 -6.24
N LEU A 124 -2.50 10.17 -6.48
CA LEU A 124 -3.15 10.42 -7.77
C LEU A 124 -3.11 11.91 -8.12
N ALA A 125 -3.54 12.77 -7.19
CA ALA A 125 -3.53 14.22 -7.39
C ALA A 125 -2.12 14.75 -7.70
N ARG A 126 -1.09 14.24 -7.03
CA ARG A 126 0.31 14.58 -7.34
C ARG A 126 0.71 14.16 -8.75
N ALA A 127 0.34 12.95 -9.17
CA ALA A 127 0.66 12.47 -10.52
C ALA A 127 -0.06 13.30 -11.60
N GLU A 128 -1.27 13.80 -11.35
CA GLU A 128 -1.99 14.71 -12.24
C GLU A 128 -1.30 16.07 -12.36
N VAL A 129 -0.83 16.62 -11.23
CA VAL A 129 -0.05 17.87 -11.21
C VAL A 129 1.29 17.70 -11.93
N ASP A 130 1.98 16.57 -11.73
CA ASP A 130 3.24 16.26 -12.40
C ASP A 130 3.04 16.21 -13.93
N LEU A 131 1.95 15.58 -14.40
CA LEU A 131 1.61 15.53 -15.82
C LEU A 131 1.34 16.94 -16.38
N ALA A 132 0.52 17.73 -15.68
CA ALA A 132 0.23 19.11 -16.09
C ALA A 132 1.51 19.96 -16.13
N THR A 133 2.38 19.82 -15.14
CA THR A 133 3.67 20.52 -15.09
C THR A 133 4.58 20.12 -16.24
N ALA A 134 4.65 18.84 -16.59
CA ALA A 134 5.44 18.37 -17.72
C ALA A 134 4.92 18.94 -19.07
N GLN A 135 3.60 19.09 -19.19
CA GLN A 135 2.98 19.68 -20.37
C GLN A 135 3.30 21.18 -20.50
N VAL A 136 3.14 21.93 -19.39
CA VAL A 136 3.50 23.35 -19.32
C VAL A 136 4.99 23.57 -19.56
N ALA A 137 5.84 22.63 -19.19
CA ALA A 137 7.29 22.73 -19.43
C ALA A 137 7.63 22.70 -20.94
N ILE A 138 6.90 21.94 -21.75
CA ILE A 138 7.05 21.92 -23.22
C ILE A 138 6.65 23.27 -23.81
N ASP A 139 5.49 23.78 -23.44
CA ASP A 139 4.98 25.06 -23.93
C ASP A 139 5.90 26.22 -23.48
N GLY A 140 6.32 26.22 -22.22
CA GLY A 140 7.28 27.19 -21.67
C GLY A 140 8.65 27.16 -22.35
N TYR A 141 9.10 25.97 -22.79
CA TYR A 141 10.31 25.88 -23.60
C TYR A 141 10.10 26.48 -24.98
N LEU A 142 9.05 26.09 -25.70
CA LEU A 142 8.80 26.51 -27.09
C LEU A 142 8.48 28.02 -27.19
N GLU A 143 7.56 28.50 -26.37
CA GLU A 143 7.09 29.88 -26.45
C GLU A 143 7.97 30.85 -25.66
N GLY A 144 8.56 30.37 -24.56
CA GLY A 144 9.42 31.18 -23.72
C GLY A 144 10.89 31.09 -24.12
N ARG A 145 11.55 30.05 -23.68
CA ARG A 145 13.02 29.92 -23.74
C ARG A 145 13.55 29.88 -25.16
N TYR A 146 13.04 28.99 -25.99
CA TYR A 146 13.49 28.86 -27.38
C TYR A 146 13.25 30.14 -28.18
N ARG A 147 12.05 30.71 -28.10
CA ARG A 147 11.69 31.94 -28.79
C ARG A 147 12.51 33.14 -28.35
N SER A 148 12.79 33.26 -27.06
CA SER A 148 13.64 34.33 -26.52
C SER A 148 15.09 34.20 -26.99
N GLN A 149 15.68 33.00 -26.96
CA GLN A 149 17.01 32.74 -27.47
C GLN A 149 17.12 32.99 -28.97
N MET A 150 16.13 32.55 -29.76
CA MET A 150 16.09 32.78 -31.20
C MET A 150 16.07 34.27 -31.51
N LYS A 151 15.21 35.06 -30.85
CA LYS A 151 15.15 36.52 -31.02
C LYS A 151 16.46 37.21 -30.61
N ALA A 152 17.15 36.71 -29.60
CA ALA A 152 18.45 37.25 -29.21
C ALA A 152 19.50 37.04 -30.31
N LEU A 153 19.56 35.83 -30.87
CA LEU A 153 20.46 35.51 -31.99
C LEU A 153 20.09 36.26 -33.28
N GLU A 154 18.78 36.44 -33.58
CA GLU A 154 18.31 37.25 -34.68
C GLU A 154 18.77 38.71 -34.60
N ARG A 155 18.74 39.31 -33.36
CA ARG A 155 19.29 40.64 -33.14
C ARG A 155 20.80 40.68 -33.36
N GLN A 156 21.55 39.67 -32.88
CA GLN A 156 22.98 39.57 -33.10
C GLN A 156 23.31 39.41 -34.58
N LEU A 157 22.49 38.62 -35.30
CA LEU A 157 22.63 38.44 -36.76
C LEU A 157 22.45 39.77 -37.52
N VAL A 158 21.41 40.56 -37.17
CA VAL A 158 21.18 41.89 -37.77
C VAL A 158 22.34 42.83 -37.49
N THR A 159 22.81 42.86 -36.23
CA THR A 159 23.98 43.68 -35.86
C THR A 159 25.22 43.22 -36.58
N GLY A 160 25.50 41.90 -36.62
CA GLY A 160 26.65 41.34 -37.33
C GLY A 160 26.63 41.67 -38.82
N LYS A 161 25.46 41.57 -39.48
CA LYS A 161 25.30 41.97 -40.88
C LYS A 161 25.58 43.45 -41.11
N ALA A 162 25.13 44.32 -40.19
CA ALA A 162 25.42 45.74 -40.24
C ALA A 162 26.91 46.05 -40.07
N ASN A 163 27.54 45.39 -39.10
CA ASN A 163 29.01 45.52 -38.86
C ASN A 163 29.81 45.04 -40.08
N LEU A 164 29.44 43.89 -40.65
CA LEU A 164 30.09 43.39 -41.88
C LEU A 164 29.95 44.38 -43.04
N ARG A 165 28.74 44.95 -43.24
CA ARG A 165 28.55 45.97 -44.29
C ARG A 165 29.42 47.18 -44.05
N THR A 166 29.54 47.65 -42.82
CA THR A 166 30.41 48.79 -42.46
C THR A 166 31.86 48.46 -42.67
N ALA A 167 32.35 47.30 -42.23
CA ALA A 167 33.70 46.83 -42.41
C ALA A 167 34.09 46.70 -43.90
N LYS A 168 33.15 46.16 -44.74
CA LYS A 168 33.34 46.10 -46.20
C LYS A 168 33.52 47.49 -46.81
N LYS A 169 32.70 48.46 -46.44
CA LYS A 169 32.83 49.84 -46.90
C LYS A 169 34.11 50.50 -46.41
N MET A 170 34.54 50.23 -45.19
CA MET A 170 35.77 50.77 -44.63
C MET A 170 37.02 50.23 -45.37
N ILE A 171 37.08 48.95 -45.64
CA ILE A 171 38.19 48.39 -46.42
C ILE A 171 38.20 48.92 -47.84
N GLU A 172 37.07 48.94 -48.53
CA GLU A 172 36.94 49.50 -49.88
C GLU A 172 37.37 50.95 -49.96
N THR A 173 36.98 51.78 -48.98
CA THR A 173 37.36 53.21 -48.91
C THR A 173 38.84 53.36 -48.59
N SER A 174 39.39 52.58 -47.64
CA SER A 174 40.80 52.66 -47.28
C SER A 174 41.73 52.18 -48.38
N GLU A 175 41.35 51.17 -49.17
CA GLU A 175 42.08 50.77 -50.39
C GLU A 175 42.13 51.87 -51.46
N LEU A 176 40.97 52.56 -51.67
CA LEU A 176 40.90 53.70 -52.58
C LEU A 176 41.79 54.87 -52.11
N LEU A 177 41.78 55.18 -50.83
CA LEU A 177 42.59 56.24 -50.20
C LEU A 177 44.07 55.89 -50.22
N PHE A 178 44.43 54.60 -50.03
CA PHE A 178 45.82 54.10 -50.13
C PHE A 178 46.35 54.31 -51.55
N LYS A 179 45.60 53.93 -52.56
CA LYS A 179 45.98 54.15 -53.97
C LYS A 179 46.20 55.61 -54.29
N ARG A 180 45.61 56.54 -53.51
CA ARG A 180 45.79 58.00 -53.65
C ARG A 180 46.85 58.58 -52.73
N GLY A 181 47.53 57.72 -51.89
CA GLY A 181 48.55 58.10 -50.97
C GLY A 181 48.13 58.78 -49.69
N PHE A 182 46.80 58.70 -49.32
CA PHE A 182 46.26 59.35 -48.14
C PHE A 182 46.29 58.52 -46.86
N VAL A 183 46.40 57.23 -46.98
CA VAL A 183 46.46 56.30 -45.81
C VAL A 183 47.64 55.36 -45.95
N SER A 184 48.08 54.75 -44.82
CA SER A 184 49.18 53.81 -44.78
C SER A 184 48.72 52.38 -45.11
N GLU A 185 49.68 51.53 -45.56
CA GLU A 185 49.39 50.10 -45.73
C GLU A 185 48.97 49.39 -44.45
N LEU A 186 49.49 49.86 -43.32
CA LEU A 186 49.10 49.31 -41.99
C LEU A 186 47.61 49.55 -41.70
N GLU A 187 47.10 50.72 -42.10
CA GLU A 187 45.67 51.06 -41.90
C GLU A 187 44.78 50.19 -42.81
N VAL A 188 45.15 49.95 -44.05
CA VAL A 188 44.43 49.02 -44.94
C VAL A 188 44.41 47.60 -44.36
N LYS A 189 45.56 47.12 -43.88
CA LYS A 189 45.68 45.83 -43.23
C LYS A 189 44.82 45.75 -41.95
N GLY A 190 44.78 46.80 -41.13
CA GLY A 190 43.91 46.91 -39.95
C GLY A 190 42.44 46.81 -40.29
N ASN A 191 41.98 47.53 -41.33
CA ASN A 191 40.59 47.46 -41.84
C ASN A 191 40.27 46.06 -42.44
N GLY A 192 41.23 45.40 -43.10
CA GLY A 192 41.13 44.02 -43.56
C GLY A 192 40.96 43.02 -42.41
N PHE A 193 41.70 43.21 -41.30
CA PHE A 193 41.50 42.41 -40.09
C PHE A 193 40.11 42.61 -39.50
N THR A 194 39.62 43.88 -39.43
CA THR A 194 38.25 44.20 -38.95
C THR A 194 37.18 43.54 -39.82
N LEU A 195 37.38 43.50 -41.14
CA LEU A 195 36.47 42.79 -42.05
C LEU A 195 36.44 41.29 -41.74
N THR A 196 37.63 40.66 -41.62
CA THR A 196 37.71 39.23 -41.32
C THR A 196 37.05 38.90 -39.95
N GLN A 197 37.25 39.76 -38.95
CA GLN A 197 36.60 39.61 -37.66
C GLN A 197 35.08 39.68 -37.78
N ALA A 198 34.55 40.65 -38.53
CA ALA A 198 33.10 40.79 -38.71
C ALA A 198 32.48 39.60 -39.48
N GLU A 199 33.22 39.03 -40.42
CA GLU A 199 32.82 37.80 -41.14
C GLU A 199 32.77 36.58 -40.23
N LEU A 200 33.77 36.40 -39.37
CA LEU A 200 33.82 35.33 -38.40
C LEU A 200 32.71 35.44 -37.34
N GLU A 201 32.48 36.62 -36.80
CA GLU A 201 31.36 36.87 -35.83
C GLU A 201 29.99 36.55 -36.47
N LEU A 202 29.77 36.96 -37.72
CA LEU A 202 28.54 36.63 -38.43
C LEU A 202 28.37 35.13 -38.61
N ARG A 203 29.44 34.43 -39.03
CA ARG A 203 29.45 32.97 -39.22
C ARG A 203 29.20 32.23 -37.91
N VAL A 204 29.78 32.67 -36.81
CA VAL A 204 29.52 32.11 -35.47
C VAL A 204 28.07 32.25 -35.10
N THR A 205 27.48 33.45 -35.29
CA THR A 205 26.07 33.70 -34.99
C THR A 205 25.12 32.83 -35.85
N GLU A 206 25.41 32.69 -37.16
CA GLU A 206 24.65 31.82 -38.05
C GLU A 206 24.72 30.34 -37.63
N THR A 207 25.93 29.90 -37.26
CA THR A 207 26.11 28.53 -36.72
C THR A 207 25.35 28.33 -35.42
N GLN A 208 25.41 29.29 -34.50
CA GLN A 208 24.65 29.22 -33.24
C GLN A 208 23.13 29.13 -33.49
N MET A 209 22.60 29.90 -34.45
CA MET A 209 21.20 29.81 -34.82
C MET A 209 20.83 28.45 -35.40
N ASP A 210 21.69 27.90 -36.26
CA ASP A 210 21.48 26.56 -36.85
C ASP A 210 21.49 25.46 -35.79
N VAL A 211 22.48 25.49 -34.88
CA VAL A 211 22.60 24.59 -33.74
C VAL A 211 21.34 24.69 -32.85
N LEU A 212 20.91 25.90 -32.49
CA LEU A 212 19.73 26.12 -31.67
C LEU A 212 18.48 25.55 -32.35
N ARG A 213 18.32 25.80 -33.64
CA ARG A 213 17.13 25.39 -34.42
C ARG A 213 17.06 23.89 -34.64
N ARG A 214 18.18 23.25 -35.02
CA ARG A 214 18.21 21.84 -35.44
C ARG A 214 18.49 20.90 -34.28
N LEU A 215 19.54 21.19 -33.49
CA LEU A 215 20.02 20.26 -32.49
C LEU A 215 19.42 20.53 -31.11
N THR A 216 19.61 21.75 -30.61
CA THR A 216 19.20 22.06 -29.22
C THR A 216 17.69 21.95 -29.05
N ARG A 217 16.92 22.44 -30.01
CA ARG A 217 15.47 22.34 -29.98
C ARG A 217 15.00 20.89 -30.01
N ALA A 218 15.54 20.07 -30.92
CA ALA A 218 15.14 18.67 -31.04
C ALA A 218 15.48 17.88 -29.78
N MET A 219 16.68 18.05 -29.25
CA MET A 219 17.17 17.37 -28.05
C MET A 219 16.33 17.74 -26.81
N GLN A 220 16.01 19.03 -26.64
CA GLN A 220 15.19 19.48 -25.52
C GLN A 220 13.74 18.98 -25.63
N LEU A 221 13.16 18.99 -26.83
CA LEU A 221 11.81 18.45 -27.05
C LEU A 221 11.77 16.94 -26.80
N GLU A 222 12.77 16.19 -27.22
CA GLU A 222 12.85 14.75 -26.97
C GLU A 222 12.93 14.47 -25.45
N THR A 223 13.78 15.22 -24.75
CA THR A 223 13.88 15.10 -23.28
C THR A 223 12.56 15.42 -22.58
N LEU A 224 11.90 16.54 -22.96
CA LEU A 224 10.64 16.94 -22.35
C LEU A 224 9.49 15.99 -22.70
N ASN A 225 9.44 15.48 -23.94
CA ASN A 225 8.47 14.46 -24.35
C ASN A 225 8.71 13.13 -23.60
N GLY A 226 9.95 12.74 -23.39
CA GLY A 226 10.29 11.59 -22.58
C GLY A 226 9.80 11.74 -21.14
N GLN A 227 9.99 12.92 -20.53
CA GLN A 227 9.45 13.23 -19.21
C GLN A 227 7.91 13.20 -19.18
N LEU A 228 7.26 13.78 -20.20
CA LEU A 228 5.81 13.75 -20.33
C LEU A 228 5.26 12.33 -20.41
N ASN A 229 5.87 11.48 -21.24
CA ASN A 229 5.47 10.08 -21.36
C ASN A 229 5.66 9.31 -20.06
N ALA A 230 6.79 9.50 -19.39
CA ALA A 230 7.06 8.86 -18.09
C ALA A 230 6.05 9.29 -17.01
N THR A 231 5.67 10.57 -16.97
CA THR A 231 4.64 11.05 -16.04
C THR A 231 3.25 10.52 -16.40
N LYS A 232 2.94 10.39 -17.68
CA LYS A 232 1.69 9.82 -18.16
C LYS A 232 1.52 8.35 -17.77
N GLU A 233 2.54 7.54 -17.99
CA GLU A 233 2.54 6.13 -17.57
C GLU A 233 2.46 5.99 -16.03
N ARG A 234 3.13 6.87 -15.29
CA ARG A 234 3.04 6.89 -13.83
C ARG A 234 1.63 7.23 -13.35
N LEU A 235 0.93 8.15 -14.03
CA LEU A 235 -0.47 8.47 -13.74
C LEU A 235 -1.38 7.27 -14.06
N GLU A 236 -1.21 6.62 -15.19
CA GLU A 236 -1.98 5.42 -15.56
C GLU A 236 -1.77 4.29 -14.56
N GLY A 237 -0.55 4.03 -14.15
CA GLY A 237 -0.24 3.04 -13.12
C GLY A 237 -0.76 3.38 -11.72
N ARG A 238 -1.19 4.63 -11.48
CA ARG A 238 -1.86 5.03 -10.23
C ARG A 238 -3.38 4.92 -10.30
N LYS A 239 -3.94 4.86 -11.50
CA LYS A 239 -5.39 4.70 -11.73
C LYS A 239 -5.80 3.22 -11.78
N ALA A 240 -4.88 2.33 -12.13
CA ALA A 240 -5.08 0.88 -12.11
C ALA A 240 -4.97 0.31 -10.69
#